data_8639e9f94a003e7c4d88047ffb2fec87
#
_entry.id   8639e9f94a003e7c4d88047ffb2fec87
#
_cell.length_a   1.000
_cell.length_b   1.000
_cell.length_c   1.000
_cell.angle_alpha   90.00
_cell.angle_beta   90.00
_cell.angle_gamma   90.00
#
_symmetry.space_group_name_H-M   'P 1'
#
loop_
_entity.id
_entity.type
_entity.pdbx_description
1 polymer ?
#
loop_
_entity_poly.entity_id
_entity_poly.type
_entity_poly.pdbx_seq_one_letter_code
_entity_poly.pdbx_strand_id
1 'polypeptide(L)'
;MQLRVFGRTGMQLSVLGFGCGAVGGLMVRGDAADQARTVARAIAAGVNYFDTAVLYGDGESEKNLGRVLQQLKPPNVIVGTKVRVPPGEFGRIDDAVRTSLEGSLARLRLDRVDILHLHNPITEQGGGSALSVRQVLDEVVPAFERLREQGKIRFLGITALGDTSALHQVIDARVFDSAQVVYNMLNPSAASALPANYPAQDYGR
;
A
#
# COMPACT_ATOMS: atom_id res chain seq x y z
N MET A 1 21.22 -4.86 -6.46
CA MET A 1 19.83 -5.41 -6.34
C MET A 1 19.27 -5.63 -7.72
N GLN A 2 18.57 -6.76 -7.95
CA GLN A 2 17.86 -6.98 -9.21
C GLN A 2 16.63 -6.06 -9.27
N LEU A 3 16.36 -5.48 -10.44
CA LEU A 3 15.14 -4.73 -10.72
C LEU A 3 14.23 -5.56 -11.65
N ARG A 4 12.93 -5.38 -11.50
CA ARG A 4 11.92 -5.97 -12.39
C ARG A 4 10.88 -4.93 -12.77
N VAL A 5 10.35 -5.06 -13.98
CA VAL A 5 9.21 -4.25 -14.41
C VAL A 5 8.00 -4.62 -13.55
N PHE A 6 7.39 -3.64 -12.92
CA PHE A 6 6.22 -3.83 -12.08
C PHE A 6 4.94 -3.80 -12.91
N GLY A 7 4.65 -4.94 -13.50
CA GLY A 7 3.45 -5.13 -14.32
C GLY A 7 3.27 -4.03 -15.36
N ARG A 8 2.01 -3.62 -15.57
CA ARG A 8 1.62 -2.58 -16.53
C ARG A 8 2.07 -1.16 -16.16
N THR A 9 2.57 -0.95 -14.94
CA THR A 9 3.03 0.38 -14.50
C THR A 9 4.30 0.83 -15.22
N GLY A 10 5.08 -0.11 -15.76
CA GLY A 10 6.39 0.15 -16.37
C GLY A 10 7.48 0.55 -15.39
N MET A 11 7.16 0.72 -14.09
CA MET A 11 8.17 1.05 -13.09
C MET A 11 9.17 -0.10 -12.90
N GLN A 12 10.44 0.27 -12.72
CA GLN A 12 11.50 -0.69 -12.36
C GLN A 12 11.61 -0.76 -10.83
N LEU A 13 11.06 -1.81 -10.22
CA LEU A 13 11.13 -2.03 -8.78
C LEU A 13 12.23 -3.02 -8.43
N SER A 14 12.92 -2.76 -7.31
CA SER A 14 13.78 -3.76 -6.69
C SER A 14 12.94 -4.97 -6.23
N VAL A 15 13.48 -6.17 -6.45
CA VAL A 15 12.80 -7.42 -6.05
C VAL A 15 12.57 -7.55 -4.55
N LEU A 16 13.27 -6.72 -3.76
CA LEU A 16 13.06 -6.55 -2.32
C LEU A 16 12.64 -5.11 -2.06
N GLY A 17 11.49 -4.90 -1.44
CA GLY A 17 11.04 -3.61 -0.92
C GLY A 17 11.40 -3.40 0.54
N PHE A 18 11.45 -2.14 0.97
CA PHE A 18 11.62 -1.77 2.37
C PHE A 18 10.25 -1.53 3.02
N GLY A 19 9.83 -2.46 3.88
CA GLY A 19 8.60 -2.32 4.66
C GLY A 19 8.81 -1.42 5.89
N CYS A 20 8.06 -0.34 5.97
CA CYS A 20 8.09 0.60 7.08
C CYS A 20 7.09 0.26 8.19
N GLY A 21 6.53 -0.96 8.18
CA GLY A 21 5.45 -1.39 9.06
C GLY A 21 5.80 -1.47 10.54
N ALA A 22 4.75 -1.57 11.37
CA ALA A 22 4.89 -1.57 12.83
C ALA A 22 5.51 -2.87 13.39
N VAL A 23 5.45 -3.99 12.65
CA VAL A 23 5.96 -5.30 13.12
C VAL A 23 7.47 -5.23 13.39
N GLY A 24 8.27 -4.74 12.44
CA GLY A 24 9.70 -4.50 12.65
C GLY A 24 10.00 -3.30 13.54
N GLY A 25 9.08 -2.36 13.62
CA GLY A 25 9.08 -1.22 14.54
C GLY A 25 10.09 -0.11 14.26
N LEU A 26 11.08 -0.31 13.41
CA LEU A 26 12.14 0.66 13.18
C LEU A 26 11.60 2.04 12.76
N MET A 27 10.74 2.08 11.73
CA MET A 27 10.20 3.35 11.21
C MET A 27 9.10 3.94 12.09
N VAL A 28 8.60 3.20 13.10
CA VAL A 28 7.57 3.67 14.05
C VAL A 28 8.17 4.08 15.39
N ARG A 29 9.09 3.28 15.93
CA ARG A 29 9.62 3.41 17.30
C ARG A 29 11.15 3.48 17.38
N GLY A 30 11.83 3.34 16.25
CA GLY A 30 13.28 3.33 16.20
C GLY A 30 13.90 4.70 16.42
N ASP A 31 15.15 4.72 16.83
CA ASP A 31 15.95 5.93 16.91
C ASP A 31 16.15 6.57 15.53
N ALA A 32 16.17 7.91 15.50
CA ALA A 32 16.25 8.67 14.25
C ALA A 32 17.55 8.42 13.46
N ALA A 33 18.67 8.20 14.15
CA ALA A 33 19.94 7.90 13.51
C ALA A 33 19.93 6.48 12.92
N ASP A 34 19.32 5.52 13.63
CA ASP A 34 19.17 4.15 13.16
C ASP A 34 18.25 4.06 11.94
N GLN A 35 17.15 4.82 11.94
CA GLN A 35 16.26 4.95 10.78
C GLN A 35 17.02 5.46 9.56
N ALA A 36 17.76 6.57 9.70
CA ALA A 36 18.52 7.15 8.61
C ALA A 36 19.61 6.21 8.09
N ARG A 37 20.37 5.58 9.00
CA ARG A 37 21.42 4.62 8.67
C ARG A 37 20.89 3.39 7.94
N THR A 38 19.76 2.83 8.42
CA THR A 38 19.17 1.63 7.83
C THR A 38 18.58 1.89 6.45
N VAL A 39 17.85 3.00 6.29
CA VAL A 39 17.31 3.41 4.99
C VAL A 39 18.44 3.71 3.99
N ALA A 40 19.50 4.43 4.43
CA ALA A 40 20.68 4.68 3.59
C ALA A 40 21.35 3.37 3.15
N ARG A 41 21.46 2.39 4.06
CA ARG A 41 22.01 1.07 3.73
C ARG A 41 21.14 0.29 2.74
N ALA A 42 19.81 0.36 2.89
CA ALA A 42 18.88 -0.27 1.94
C ALA A 42 19.03 0.33 0.54
N ILE A 43 19.06 1.67 0.44
CA ILE A 43 19.25 2.38 -0.82
C ILE A 43 20.61 2.01 -1.46
N ALA A 44 21.69 2.01 -0.66
CA ALA A 44 23.03 1.61 -1.13
C ALA A 44 23.07 0.16 -1.62
N ALA A 45 22.23 -0.73 -1.07
CA ALA A 45 22.07 -2.10 -1.53
C ALA A 45 21.17 -2.21 -2.80
N GLY A 46 20.60 -1.11 -3.28
CA GLY A 46 19.79 -1.02 -4.48
C GLY A 46 18.29 -1.24 -4.24
N VAL A 47 17.80 -1.15 -3.00
CA VAL A 47 16.36 -1.08 -2.71
C VAL A 47 15.84 0.29 -3.15
N ASN A 48 14.78 0.31 -3.94
CA ASN A 48 14.16 1.54 -4.40
C ASN A 48 12.66 1.67 -4.09
N TYR A 49 12.02 0.63 -3.56
CA TYR A 49 10.61 0.67 -3.16
C TYR A 49 10.47 0.70 -1.64
N PHE A 50 9.72 1.70 -1.14
CA PHE A 50 9.42 1.91 0.28
C PHE A 50 7.91 1.87 0.49
N ASP A 51 7.46 0.94 1.34
CA ASP A 51 6.05 0.72 1.65
C ASP A 51 5.71 1.19 3.06
N THR A 52 4.84 2.18 3.16
CA THR A 52 4.36 2.71 4.43
C THR A 52 2.83 2.76 4.49
N ALA A 53 2.26 3.28 5.56
CA ALA A 53 0.82 3.54 5.72
C ALA A 53 0.57 4.49 6.88
N VAL A 54 -0.53 5.24 6.83
CA VAL A 54 -0.99 6.07 7.96
C VAL A 54 -1.22 5.25 9.24
N LEU A 55 -1.69 4.00 9.12
CA LEU A 55 -1.92 3.12 10.27
C LEU A 55 -0.64 2.63 10.95
N TYR A 56 0.53 2.83 10.34
CA TYR A 56 1.78 2.40 10.94
C TYR A 56 2.27 3.44 11.97
N GLY A 57 1.92 3.18 13.24
CA GLY A 57 2.21 4.08 14.35
C GLY A 57 1.48 5.42 14.27
N ASP A 58 0.24 5.41 13.76
CA ASP A 58 -0.59 6.62 13.62
C ASP A 58 0.14 7.75 12.85
N GLY A 59 0.69 7.38 11.70
CA GLY A 59 1.42 8.29 10.82
C GLY A 59 2.90 8.49 11.16
N GLU A 60 3.41 7.94 12.26
CA GLU A 60 4.82 8.07 12.62
C GLU A 60 5.75 7.47 11.57
N SER A 61 5.36 6.32 10.98
CA SER A 61 6.12 5.72 9.89
C SER A 61 6.27 6.65 8.69
N GLU A 62 5.20 7.33 8.28
CA GLU A 62 5.24 8.31 7.18
C GLU A 62 6.09 9.54 7.53
N LYS A 63 5.97 10.08 8.75
CA LYS A 63 6.79 11.22 9.22
C LYS A 63 8.28 10.87 9.21
N ASN A 64 8.62 9.70 9.74
CA ASN A 64 10.01 9.24 9.82
C ASN A 64 10.59 8.94 8.44
N LEU A 65 9.83 8.27 7.56
CA LEU A 65 10.26 8.04 6.18
C LEU A 65 10.45 9.36 5.45
N GLY A 66 9.49 10.30 5.54
CA GLY A 66 9.58 11.62 4.92
C GLY A 66 10.81 12.39 5.39
N ARG A 67 11.09 12.41 6.70
CA ARG A 67 12.30 13.03 7.26
C ARG A 67 13.57 12.43 6.69
N VAL A 68 13.66 11.10 6.63
CA VAL A 68 14.86 10.41 6.14
C VAL A 68 15.06 10.63 4.64
N LEU A 69 13.99 10.58 3.84
CA LEU A 69 14.08 10.84 2.39
C LEU A 69 14.50 12.27 2.10
N GLN A 70 14.02 13.27 2.86
CA GLN A 70 14.47 14.66 2.74
C GLN A 70 15.94 14.84 3.12
N GLN A 71 16.43 14.08 4.10
CA GLN A 71 17.84 14.12 4.51
C GLN A 71 18.76 13.49 3.47
N LEU A 72 18.39 12.32 2.93
CA LEU A 72 19.24 11.54 2.03
C LEU A 72 19.11 11.96 0.57
N LYS A 73 17.95 12.51 0.17
CA LYS A 73 17.60 12.92 -1.20
C LYS A 73 17.99 11.88 -2.27
N PRO A 74 17.61 10.61 -2.07
CA PRO A 74 18.00 9.55 -2.99
C PRO A 74 17.33 9.74 -4.35
N PRO A 75 18.03 9.50 -5.46
CA PRO A 75 17.39 9.45 -6.77
C PRO A 75 16.53 8.17 -6.91
N ASN A 76 15.45 8.27 -7.68
CA ASN A 76 14.66 7.12 -8.15
C ASN A 76 14.03 6.26 -7.04
N VAL A 77 13.65 6.85 -5.91
CA VAL A 77 12.88 6.17 -4.88
C VAL A 77 11.41 6.16 -5.27
N ILE A 78 10.78 5.03 -5.07
CA ILE A 78 9.36 4.77 -5.30
C ILE A 78 8.70 4.57 -3.94
N VAL A 79 7.65 5.35 -3.67
CA VAL A 79 6.95 5.34 -2.37
C VAL A 79 5.52 4.88 -2.56
N GLY A 80 5.14 3.84 -1.82
CA GLY A 80 3.76 3.41 -1.65
C GLY A 80 3.25 3.77 -0.26
N THR A 81 2.04 4.34 -0.19
CA THR A 81 1.30 4.49 1.06
C THR A 81 -0.12 3.98 0.92
N LYS A 82 -0.89 4.02 2.00
CA LYS A 82 -2.20 3.39 2.03
C LYS A 82 -3.23 4.30 2.70
N VAL A 83 -4.44 4.29 2.17
CA VAL A 83 -5.61 4.92 2.78
C VAL A 83 -6.56 3.87 3.34
N ARG A 84 -7.07 4.11 4.53
CA ARG A 84 -8.19 3.35 5.10
C ARG A 84 -9.35 4.31 5.36
N VAL A 85 -10.48 4.04 4.72
CA VAL A 85 -11.72 4.77 4.94
C VAL A 85 -12.34 4.26 6.25
N PRO A 86 -12.57 5.14 7.25
CA PRO A 86 -13.23 4.73 8.49
C PRO A 86 -14.72 4.39 8.24
N PRO A 87 -15.34 3.48 8.99
CA PRO A 87 -16.76 3.14 8.82
C PRO A 87 -17.70 4.34 8.87
N GLY A 88 -17.42 5.32 9.72
CA GLY A 88 -18.22 6.56 9.83
C GLY A 88 -18.15 7.47 8.59
N GLU A 89 -17.28 7.17 7.63
CA GLU A 89 -17.07 7.95 6.41
C GLU A 89 -17.46 7.19 5.13
N PHE A 90 -18.09 6.03 5.24
CA PHE A 90 -18.52 5.24 4.07
C PHE A 90 -19.56 5.97 3.20
N GLY A 91 -20.27 6.98 3.72
CA GLY A 91 -21.18 7.84 2.94
C GLY A 91 -20.48 8.99 2.20
N ARG A 92 -19.16 9.15 2.34
CA ARG A 92 -18.36 10.24 1.73
C ARG A 92 -16.92 9.78 1.44
N ILE A 93 -16.80 8.65 0.78
CA ILE A 93 -15.51 7.98 0.50
C ILE A 93 -14.53 8.91 -0.22
N ASP A 94 -14.99 9.71 -1.17
CA ASP A 94 -14.13 10.64 -1.91
C ASP A 94 -13.40 11.64 -0.98
N ASP A 95 -14.15 12.29 -0.10
CA ASP A 95 -13.57 13.24 0.86
C ASP A 95 -12.61 12.56 1.84
N ALA A 96 -12.98 11.37 2.32
CA ALA A 96 -12.15 10.59 3.24
C ALA A 96 -10.81 10.21 2.58
N VAL A 97 -10.86 9.70 1.36
CA VAL A 97 -9.67 9.33 0.57
C VAL A 97 -8.78 10.55 0.32
N ARG A 98 -9.36 11.65 -0.15
CA ARG A 98 -8.64 12.89 -0.42
C ARG A 98 -7.95 13.43 0.84
N THR A 99 -8.69 13.57 1.93
CA THR A 99 -8.18 14.10 3.20
C THR A 99 -7.06 13.20 3.77
N SER A 100 -7.24 11.89 3.70
CA SER A 100 -6.24 10.92 4.16
C SER A 100 -4.94 11.04 3.36
N LEU A 101 -5.03 11.11 2.02
CA LEU A 101 -3.83 11.26 1.17
C LEU A 101 -3.13 12.60 1.42
N GLU A 102 -3.86 13.71 1.52
CA GLU A 102 -3.27 15.02 1.80
C GLU A 102 -2.49 15.02 3.12
N GLY A 103 -3.05 14.39 4.15
CA GLY A 103 -2.36 14.16 5.40
C GLY A 103 -1.10 13.29 5.25
N SER A 104 -1.16 12.23 4.44
CA SER A 104 -0.01 11.36 4.16
C SER A 104 1.09 12.11 3.40
N LEU A 105 0.75 12.89 2.38
CA LEU A 105 1.71 13.72 1.63
C LEU A 105 2.41 14.72 2.53
N ALA A 106 1.67 15.39 3.43
CA ALA A 106 2.24 16.32 4.40
C ALA A 106 3.23 15.60 5.34
N ARG A 107 2.89 14.42 5.88
CA ARG A 107 3.78 13.64 6.75
C ARG A 107 5.02 13.13 6.00
N LEU A 108 4.85 12.63 4.79
CA LEU A 108 5.92 12.17 3.92
C LEU A 108 6.78 13.32 3.35
N ARG A 109 6.29 14.57 3.42
CA ARG A 109 6.93 15.74 2.80
C ARG A 109 7.16 15.56 1.30
N LEU A 110 6.15 15.01 0.63
CA LEU A 110 6.16 14.74 -0.81
C LEU A 110 4.96 15.43 -1.46
N ASP A 111 5.11 15.85 -2.70
CA ASP A 111 4.01 16.38 -3.50
C ASP A 111 3.13 15.27 -4.09
N ARG A 112 3.69 14.08 -4.23
CA ARG A 112 2.99 12.88 -4.71
C ARG A 112 3.60 11.61 -4.16
N VAL A 113 2.82 10.51 -4.16
CA VAL A 113 3.30 9.14 -4.00
C VAL A 113 3.17 8.37 -5.31
N ASP A 114 3.95 7.29 -5.45
CA ASP A 114 3.89 6.48 -6.66
C ASP A 114 2.69 5.53 -6.64
N ILE A 115 2.42 4.89 -5.51
CA ILE A 115 1.28 3.97 -5.39
C ILE A 115 0.45 4.35 -4.16
N LEU A 116 -0.86 4.51 -4.35
CA LEU A 116 -1.82 4.60 -3.26
C LEU A 116 -2.62 3.30 -3.19
N HIS A 117 -2.54 2.61 -2.05
CA HIS A 117 -3.30 1.37 -1.83
C HIS A 117 -4.54 1.63 -0.97
N LEU A 118 -5.66 1.02 -1.33
CA LEU A 118 -6.79 0.87 -0.43
C LEU A 118 -6.42 -0.14 0.67
N HIS A 119 -6.56 0.24 1.94
CA HIS A 119 -6.16 -0.57 3.10
C HIS A 119 -7.35 -1.20 3.84
N ASN A 120 -8.59 -0.95 3.39
CA ASN A 120 -9.77 -1.63 3.91
C ASN A 120 -9.79 -3.08 3.44
N PRO A 121 -10.27 -4.02 4.27
CA PRO A 121 -10.71 -5.31 3.78
C PRO A 121 -11.82 -5.13 2.74
N ILE A 122 -11.86 -6.03 1.77
CA ILE A 122 -12.87 -6.03 0.70
C ILE A 122 -13.70 -7.30 0.84
N THR A 123 -15.01 -7.14 0.98
CA THR A 123 -15.95 -8.27 1.06
C THR A 123 -17.10 -8.07 0.07
N GLU A 124 -17.88 -9.07 -0.19
CA GLU A 124 -18.99 -8.94 -1.15
C GLU A 124 -20.00 -7.87 -0.73
N GLN A 125 -20.36 -7.87 0.55
CA GLN A 125 -21.41 -6.99 1.10
C GLN A 125 -20.89 -5.77 1.84
N GLY A 126 -19.62 -5.72 2.18
CA GLY A 126 -19.07 -4.71 3.09
C GLY A 126 -19.46 -4.96 4.55
N GLY A 127 -19.35 -3.92 5.36
CA GLY A 127 -19.74 -3.92 6.77
C GLY A 127 -18.56 -3.96 7.75
N GLY A 128 -18.78 -3.50 8.97
CA GLY A 128 -17.71 -3.28 9.93
C GLY A 128 -16.67 -2.29 9.38
N SER A 129 -15.44 -2.73 9.20
CA SER A 129 -14.38 -1.93 8.57
C SER A 129 -14.13 -2.29 7.10
N ALA A 130 -14.88 -3.25 6.55
CA ALA A 130 -14.74 -3.69 5.16
C ALA A 130 -15.60 -2.85 4.22
N LEU A 131 -15.10 -2.63 3.02
CA LEU A 131 -15.86 -2.07 1.90
C LEU A 131 -16.41 -3.21 1.04
N SER A 132 -17.60 -3.01 0.48
CA SER A 132 -18.13 -3.92 -0.52
C SER A 132 -17.40 -3.75 -1.87
N VAL A 133 -17.45 -4.79 -2.71
CA VAL A 133 -16.96 -4.72 -4.10
C VAL A 133 -17.54 -3.49 -4.80
N ARG A 134 -18.84 -3.23 -4.64
CA ARG A 134 -19.52 -2.08 -5.24
C ARG A 134 -18.92 -0.75 -4.77
N GLN A 135 -18.75 -0.55 -3.45
CA GLN A 135 -18.14 0.69 -2.92
C GLN A 135 -16.71 0.87 -3.45
N VAL A 136 -15.96 -0.21 -3.57
CA VAL A 136 -14.60 -0.13 -4.12
C VAL A 136 -14.62 0.32 -5.57
N LEU A 137 -15.44 -0.30 -6.41
CA LEU A 137 -15.47 -0.01 -7.85
C LEU A 137 -16.15 1.32 -8.18
N ASP A 138 -17.26 1.65 -7.51
CA ASP A 138 -18.10 2.80 -7.84
C ASP A 138 -17.70 4.09 -7.10
N GLU A 139 -16.96 3.98 -5.97
CA GLU A 139 -16.63 5.15 -5.14
C GLU A 139 -15.11 5.32 -4.93
N VAL A 140 -14.38 4.25 -4.50
CA VAL A 140 -12.93 4.35 -4.25
C VAL A 140 -12.15 4.55 -5.54
N VAL A 141 -12.45 3.78 -6.60
CA VAL A 141 -11.75 3.89 -7.89
C VAL A 141 -11.91 5.29 -8.47
N PRO A 142 -13.10 5.88 -8.59
CA PRO A 142 -13.24 7.27 -9.06
C PRO A 142 -12.49 8.29 -8.19
N ALA A 143 -12.45 8.09 -6.86
CA ALA A 143 -11.71 8.97 -5.97
C ALA A 143 -10.19 8.88 -6.24
N PHE A 144 -9.65 7.68 -6.41
CA PHE A 144 -8.24 7.46 -6.75
C PHE A 144 -7.89 8.04 -8.13
N GLU A 145 -8.78 7.86 -9.12
CA GLU A 145 -8.58 8.42 -10.47
C GLU A 145 -8.49 9.95 -10.43
N ARG A 146 -9.36 10.62 -9.69
CA ARG A 146 -9.25 12.07 -9.50
C ARG A 146 -7.91 12.49 -8.89
N LEU A 147 -7.40 11.74 -7.93
CA LEU A 147 -6.09 12.02 -7.33
C LEU A 147 -4.94 11.77 -8.32
N ARG A 148 -5.10 10.79 -9.21
CA ARG A 148 -4.15 10.52 -10.30
C ARG A 148 -4.17 11.65 -11.33
N GLU A 149 -5.34 12.12 -11.74
CA GLU A 149 -5.50 13.27 -12.64
C GLU A 149 -4.89 14.56 -12.05
N GLN A 150 -4.98 14.74 -10.73
CA GLN A 150 -4.33 15.84 -10.01
C GLN A 150 -2.82 15.66 -9.86
N GLY A 151 -2.26 14.54 -10.30
CA GLY A 151 -0.84 14.24 -10.18
C GLY A 151 -0.36 13.89 -8.76
N LYS A 152 -1.28 13.70 -7.81
CA LYS A 152 -0.96 13.36 -6.41
C LYS A 152 -0.58 11.88 -6.20
N ILE A 153 -1.01 11.01 -7.10
CA ILE A 153 -0.61 9.60 -7.17
C ILE A 153 -0.30 9.22 -8.61
N ARG A 154 0.44 8.14 -8.82
CA ARG A 154 0.72 7.61 -10.18
C ARG A 154 -0.10 6.38 -10.47
N PHE A 155 -0.21 5.48 -9.51
CA PHE A 155 -0.83 4.15 -9.67
C PHE A 155 -1.74 3.81 -8.51
N LEU A 156 -2.80 3.06 -8.82
CA LEU A 156 -3.80 2.59 -7.89
C LEU A 156 -3.46 1.18 -7.41
N GLY A 157 -3.65 0.92 -6.11
CA GLY A 157 -3.43 -0.39 -5.54
C GLY A 157 -4.47 -0.79 -4.51
N ILE A 158 -4.48 -2.07 -4.17
CA ILE A 158 -5.22 -2.63 -3.03
C ILE A 158 -4.29 -3.43 -2.12
N THR A 159 -4.64 -3.52 -0.84
CA THR A 159 -4.19 -4.62 0.00
C THR A 159 -5.21 -5.75 -0.14
N ALA A 160 -4.76 -6.93 -0.54
CA ALA A 160 -5.66 -8.04 -0.80
C ALA A 160 -6.12 -8.70 0.52
N LEU A 161 -6.86 -7.95 1.32
CA LEU A 161 -7.48 -8.38 2.58
C LEU A 161 -9.00 -8.48 2.37
N GLY A 162 -9.62 -9.51 2.92
CA GLY A 162 -11.08 -9.72 2.84
C GLY A 162 -11.45 -11.05 2.19
N ASP A 163 -12.62 -11.12 1.56
CA ASP A 163 -13.10 -12.36 0.95
C ASP A 163 -12.42 -12.61 -0.39
N THR A 164 -11.93 -13.82 -0.62
CA THR A 164 -11.24 -14.19 -1.86
C THR A 164 -12.09 -13.94 -3.10
N SER A 165 -13.38 -14.27 -3.07
CA SER A 165 -14.31 -14.02 -4.19
C SER A 165 -14.46 -12.52 -4.49
N ALA A 166 -14.56 -11.69 -3.46
CA ALA A 166 -14.63 -10.24 -3.60
C ALA A 166 -13.31 -9.66 -4.17
N LEU A 167 -12.17 -10.17 -3.70
CA LEU A 167 -10.86 -9.77 -4.21
C LEU A 167 -10.70 -10.11 -5.69
N HIS A 168 -11.13 -11.30 -6.12
CA HIS A 168 -11.11 -11.68 -7.53
C HIS A 168 -11.98 -10.76 -8.39
N GLN A 169 -13.20 -10.43 -7.94
CA GLN A 169 -14.08 -9.49 -8.66
C GLN A 169 -13.40 -8.13 -8.87
N VAL A 170 -12.75 -7.59 -7.82
CA VAL A 170 -12.05 -6.30 -7.91
C VAL A 170 -10.81 -6.39 -8.81
N ILE A 171 -10.06 -7.48 -8.78
CA ILE A 171 -8.87 -7.70 -9.62
C ILE A 171 -9.30 -7.88 -11.10
N ASP A 172 -10.36 -8.63 -11.36
CA ASP A 172 -10.87 -8.91 -12.71
C ASP A 172 -11.46 -7.65 -13.38
N ALA A 173 -11.90 -6.66 -12.59
CA ALA A 173 -12.26 -5.35 -13.12
C ALA A 173 -11.10 -4.58 -13.77
N ARG A 174 -9.84 -4.99 -13.50
CA ARG A 174 -8.60 -4.45 -14.11
C ARG A 174 -8.40 -2.94 -13.94
N VAL A 175 -8.97 -2.35 -12.91
CA VAL A 175 -8.86 -0.92 -12.60
C VAL A 175 -7.66 -0.61 -11.71
N PHE A 176 -7.21 -1.56 -10.89
CA PHE A 176 -6.03 -1.40 -10.04
C PHE A 176 -4.75 -1.89 -10.73
N ASP A 177 -3.66 -1.17 -10.49
CA ASP A 177 -2.33 -1.46 -11.08
C ASP A 177 -1.53 -2.43 -10.23
N SER A 178 -1.87 -2.56 -8.94
CA SER A 178 -1.16 -3.44 -7.99
C SER A 178 -2.08 -4.01 -6.92
N ALA A 179 -1.71 -5.20 -6.43
CA ALA A 179 -2.30 -5.81 -5.24
C ALA A 179 -1.19 -6.34 -4.33
N GLN A 180 -1.25 -5.98 -3.04
CA GLN A 180 -0.38 -6.58 -2.04
C GLN A 180 -1.06 -7.82 -1.49
N VAL A 181 -0.48 -8.97 -1.72
CA VAL A 181 -1.00 -10.27 -1.24
C VAL A 181 -0.07 -10.88 -0.20
N VAL A 182 -0.62 -11.61 0.75
CA VAL A 182 0.18 -12.43 1.67
C VAL A 182 0.71 -13.63 0.88
N TYR A 183 2.03 -13.69 0.69
CA TYR A 183 2.70 -14.80 0.03
C TYR A 183 4.00 -15.11 0.76
N ASN A 184 4.05 -16.25 1.42
CA ASN A 184 5.21 -16.68 2.19
C ASN A 184 5.19 -18.22 2.36
N MET A 185 6.16 -18.77 3.08
CA MET A 185 6.28 -20.22 3.31
C MET A 185 5.08 -20.82 4.07
N LEU A 186 4.36 -20.00 4.86
CA LEU A 186 3.18 -20.44 5.62
C LEU A 186 1.88 -20.17 4.86
N ASN A 187 1.88 -19.33 3.85
CA ASN A 187 0.73 -19.10 2.98
C ASN A 187 1.16 -18.93 1.52
N PRO A 188 1.31 -20.02 0.75
CA PRO A 188 1.66 -19.97 -0.67
C PRO A 188 0.43 -19.87 -1.60
N SER A 189 -0.78 -19.64 -1.11
CA SER A 189 -2.04 -19.79 -1.86
C SER A 189 -2.18 -18.82 -3.04
N ALA A 190 -1.45 -17.71 -3.05
CA ALA A 190 -1.42 -16.81 -4.22
C ALA A 190 -0.69 -17.40 -5.45
N ALA A 191 -0.01 -18.56 -5.30
CA ALA A 191 0.69 -19.23 -6.41
C ALA A 191 0.55 -20.76 -6.38
N SER A 192 0.01 -21.35 -5.32
CA SER A 192 -0.09 -22.83 -5.15
C SER A 192 -1.35 -23.20 -4.37
N ALA A 193 -1.95 -24.33 -4.65
CA ALA A 193 -3.09 -24.83 -3.88
C ALA A 193 -2.69 -25.10 -2.42
N LEU A 194 -3.59 -24.79 -1.50
CA LEU A 194 -3.43 -25.16 -0.09
C LEU A 194 -3.96 -26.58 0.18
N PRO A 195 -3.40 -27.28 1.19
CA PRO A 195 -4.00 -28.48 1.72
C PRO A 195 -5.42 -28.19 2.25
N ALA A 196 -6.32 -29.19 2.18
CA ALA A 196 -7.65 -29.08 2.76
C ALA A 196 -7.58 -28.67 4.24
N ASN A 197 -8.43 -27.70 4.64
CA ASN A 197 -8.50 -27.18 6.01
C ASN A 197 -7.22 -26.44 6.50
N TYR A 198 -6.39 -25.91 5.58
CA TYR A 198 -5.24 -25.10 5.98
C TYR A 198 -5.73 -23.80 6.64
N PRO A 199 -5.20 -23.40 7.83
CA PRO A 199 -5.72 -22.28 8.62
C PRO A 199 -5.21 -20.91 8.13
N ALA A 200 -5.26 -20.64 6.85
CA ALA A 200 -4.90 -19.36 6.25
C ALA A 200 -5.88 -19.01 5.13
N GLN A 201 -5.95 -17.73 4.80
CA GLN A 201 -6.75 -17.28 3.65
C GLN A 201 -6.22 -17.95 2.37
N ASP A 202 -7.10 -18.58 1.61
CA ASP A 202 -6.83 -19.12 0.29
C ASP A 202 -7.13 -18.05 -0.76
N TYR A 203 -6.11 -17.60 -1.47
CA TYR A 203 -6.26 -16.62 -2.54
C TYR A 203 -6.70 -17.24 -3.88
N GLY A 204 -6.79 -18.57 -3.95
CA GLY A 204 -7.34 -19.30 -5.09
C GLY A 204 -6.50 -19.22 -6.37
N ARG A 205 -5.22 -18.79 -6.24
CA ARG A 205 -4.25 -18.52 -7.31
C ARG A 205 -4.81 -17.95 -8.62
#